data_0a356673851c628800b7c19999c7d474
#
_entry.id   0a356673851c628800b7c19999c7d474
#
_cell.length_a   1.000
_cell.length_b   1.000
_cell.length_c   1.000
_cell.angle_alpha   90.00
_cell.angle_beta   90.00
_cell.angle_gamma   90.00
#
_symmetry.space_group_name_H-M   'P 1'
#
loop_
_entity.id
_entity.type
_entity.pdbx_description
1 polymer ?
#
loop_
_entity_poly.entity_id
_entity_poly.type
_entity_poly.pdbx_seq_one_letter_code
_entity_poly.pdbx_strand_id
1 'polypeptide(L)'
;MTAATTPSRAEFLRLADTARVIPVVRTVLADGLTPLAIHRRLAGSRPGTFLMESATPGAAWSRYSFIGAGSAVTLTSRDGEAHWQGTPPEGLPTQGRALDVLAACLRLLSTDVRAEVGGVLPHLVSGMAGFLGWNTVRAWERLPHPPEDHLGLPDLAMNLVTDLAVHDALDGTVTLIANAVNGNGLATGADRAYDDALARLDAMVERLAAPAADPVSDVPRRWLEADA
;
A
#
# COMPACT_ATOMS: atom_id res chain seq x y z
N MET A 1 10.73 -15.07 -20.96
CA MET A 1 10.28 -15.92 -19.82
C MET A 1 9.51 -15.00 -18.88
N THR A 2 8.24 -15.25 -18.63
CA THR A 2 7.45 -14.49 -17.65
C THR A 2 7.89 -14.92 -16.24
N ALA A 3 8.15 -13.97 -15.35
CA ALA A 3 8.49 -14.27 -13.95
C ALA A 3 7.36 -15.08 -13.30
N ALA A 4 7.74 -16.03 -12.44
CA ALA A 4 6.76 -16.86 -11.73
C ALA A 4 5.88 -15.96 -10.83
N THR A 5 4.59 -16.26 -10.82
CA THR A 5 3.63 -15.58 -9.94
C THR A 5 3.22 -16.54 -8.82
N THR A 6 3.18 -16.04 -7.61
CA THR A 6 2.74 -16.79 -6.42
C THR A 6 1.60 -16.05 -5.72
N PRO A 7 0.61 -16.75 -5.14
CA PRO A 7 0.38 -18.17 -5.26
C PRO A 7 -0.05 -18.59 -6.68
N SER A 8 0.04 -19.87 -6.98
CA SER A 8 -0.62 -20.43 -8.18
C SER A 8 -2.14 -20.27 -8.07
N ARG A 9 -2.86 -20.40 -9.22
CA ARG A 9 -4.33 -20.33 -9.20
C ARG A 9 -4.95 -21.34 -8.23
N ALA A 10 -4.45 -22.57 -8.22
CA ALA A 10 -4.98 -23.62 -7.34
C ALA A 10 -4.76 -23.32 -5.86
N GLU A 11 -3.61 -22.76 -5.51
CA GLU A 11 -3.32 -22.31 -4.14
C GLU A 11 -4.17 -21.11 -3.76
N PHE A 12 -4.32 -20.13 -4.65
CA PHE A 12 -5.16 -18.96 -4.45
C PHE A 12 -6.61 -19.35 -4.16
N LEU A 13 -7.18 -20.28 -4.94
CA LEU A 13 -8.56 -20.74 -4.74
C LEU A 13 -8.74 -21.43 -3.40
N ARG A 14 -7.77 -22.21 -2.94
CA ARG A 14 -7.82 -22.82 -1.59
C ARG A 14 -7.75 -21.75 -0.48
N LEU A 15 -6.91 -20.71 -0.66
CA LEU A 15 -6.81 -19.62 0.30
C LEU A 15 -8.10 -18.80 0.37
N ALA A 16 -8.80 -18.66 -0.74
CA ALA A 16 -10.01 -17.86 -0.82
C ALA A 16 -11.17 -18.40 0.03
N ASP A 17 -11.13 -19.66 0.47
CA ASP A 17 -12.12 -20.24 1.38
C ASP A 17 -12.10 -19.59 2.79
N THR A 18 -10.95 -19.04 3.20
CA THR A 18 -10.76 -18.53 4.56
C THR A 18 -10.12 -17.15 4.62
N ALA A 19 -9.36 -16.78 3.59
CA ALA A 19 -8.61 -15.54 3.56
C ALA A 19 -9.41 -14.40 2.96
N ARG A 20 -9.40 -13.25 3.64
CA ARG A 20 -10.03 -12.02 3.14
C ARG A 20 -9.11 -11.15 2.30
N VAL A 21 -7.81 -11.24 2.50
CA VAL A 21 -6.81 -10.55 1.66
C VAL A 21 -5.77 -11.58 1.24
N ILE A 22 -5.62 -11.74 -0.07
CA ILE A 22 -4.68 -12.69 -0.65
C ILE A 22 -3.72 -11.92 -1.56
N PRO A 23 -2.45 -11.79 -1.19
CA PRO A 23 -1.46 -11.15 -2.05
C PRO A 23 -1.08 -12.08 -3.20
N VAL A 24 -1.15 -11.56 -4.42
CA VAL A 24 -0.60 -12.20 -5.63
C VAL A 24 0.67 -11.45 -5.99
N VAL A 25 1.77 -12.19 -6.11
CA VAL A 25 3.12 -11.61 -6.05
C VAL A 25 3.95 -12.01 -7.27
N ARG A 26 4.72 -11.06 -7.79
CA ARG A 26 5.71 -11.27 -8.85
C ARG A 26 6.95 -10.44 -8.56
N THR A 27 8.13 -11.06 -8.59
CA THR A 27 9.40 -10.35 -8.43
C THR A 27 10.05 -10.13 -9.79
N VAL A 28 10.52 -8.92 -10.04
CA VAL A 28 11.22 -8.52 -11.25
C VAL A 28 12.57 -7.88 -10.90
N LEU A 29 13.56 -8.02 -11.77
CA LEU A 29 14.81 -7.30 -11.64
C LEU A 29 14.60 -5.87 -12.16
N ALA A 30 15.01 -4.88 -11.36
CA ALA A 30 14.87 -3.47 -11.68
C ALA A 30 16.02 -2.64 -11.06
N ASP A 31 17.24 -3.18 -11.12
CA ASP A 31 18.47 -2.64 -10.54
C ASP A 31 18.84 -1.23 -11.07
N GLY A 32 18.35 -0.86 -12.25
CA GLY A 32 18.49 0.48 -12.81
C GLY A 32 17.46 1.50 -12.31
N LEU A 33 16.52 1.14 -11.42
CA LEU A 33 15.46 2.02 -10.96
C LEU A 33 15.62 2.37 -9.48
N THR A 34 15.57 3.66 -9.16
CA THR A 34 15.46 4.13 -7.78
C THR A 34 14.02 3.98 -7.26
N PRO A 35 13.79 3.92 -5.94
CA PRO A 35 12.43 3.93 -5.37
C PRO A 35 11.56 5.08 -5.86
N LEU A 36 12.16 6.28 -6.03
CA LEU A 36 11.46 7.45 -6.57
C LEU A 36 11.08 7.26 -8.04
N ALA A 37 11.97 6.67 -8.86
CA ALA A 37 11.66 6.36 -10.26
C ALA A 37 10.54 5.32 -10.38
N ILE A 38 10.54 4.30 -9.50
CA ILE A 38 9.47 3.31 -9.41
C ILE A 38 8.14 3.99 -9.04
N HIS A 39 8.16 4.85 -8.02
CA HIS A 39 6.97 5.60 -7.60
C HIS A 39 6.40 6.44 -8.74
N ARG A 40 7.23 7.20 -9.47
CA ARG A 40 6.79 8.01 -10.60
C ARG A 40 6.12 7.18 -11.70
N ARG A 41 6.66 6.00 -11.99
CA ARG A 41 6.13 5.10 -13.04
C ARG A 41 4.85 4.41 -12.61
N LEU A 42 4.78 3.93 -11.37
CA LEU A 42 3.64 3.15 -10.87
C LEU A 42 2.52 4.01 -10.31
N ALA A 43 2.85 5.03 -9.55
CA ALA A 43 1.92 5.85 -8.79
C ALA A 43 1.64 7.21 -9.43
N GLY A 44 2.68 7.92 -9.85
CA GLY A 44 2.57 9.27 -10.37
C GLY A 44 1.96 10.23 -9.33
N SER A 45 0.95 11.00 -9.73
CA SER A 45 0.21 11.93 -8.87
C SER A 45 -1.18 11.41 -8.46
N ARG A 46 -1.43 10.10 -8.59
CA ARG A 46 -2.75 9.54 -8.28
C ARG A 46 -3.03 9.58 -6.78
N PRO A 47 -4.26 9.91 -6.35
CA PRO A 47 -4.66 9.83 -4.95
C PRO A 47 -4.50 8.40 -4.40
N GLY A 48 -4.26 8.30 -3.08
CA GLY A 48 -4.15 7.01 -2.40
C GLY A 48 -2.84 6.27 -2.68
N THR A 49 -1.84 6.95 -3.22
CA THR A 49 -0.49 6.42 -3.44
C THR A 49 0.50 6.97 -2.41
N PHE A 50 1.60 6.26 -2.19
CA PHE A 50 2.62 6.68 -1.23
C PHE A 50 4.00 6.13 -1.59
N LEU A 51 5.04 6.75 -1.04
CA LEU A 51 6.41 6.26 -1.02
C LEU A 51 6.91 6.30 0.43
N MET A 52 7.33 5.15 0.94
CA MET A 52 8.04 5.02 2.20
C MET A 52 9.45 4.54 1.89
N GLU A 53 10.41 5.42 2.05
CA GLU A 53 11.82 5.17 1.78
C GLU A 53 12.61 5.32 3.08
N SER A 54 13.48 4.37 3.37
CA SER A 54 14.36 4.48 4.53
C SER A 54 15.65 5.19 4.14
N ALA A 55 15.98 6.24 4.86
CA ALA A 55 17.15 7.08 4.60
C ALA A 55 18.37 6.75 5.48
N THR A 56 18.28 5.75 6.38
CA THR A 56 19.38 5.44 7.30
C THR A 56 20.36 4.44 6.68
N PRO A 57 21.56 4.85 6.23
CA PRO A 57 22.54 3.95 5.64
C PRO A 57 22.99 2.86 6.64
N GLY A 58 23.08 1.62 6.16
CA GLY A 58 23.67 0.51 6.93
C GLY A 58 22.79 -0.14 7.98
N ALA A 59 21.57 0.34 8.20
CA ALA A 59 20.61 -0.33 9.09
C ALA A 59 19.84 -1.42 8.33
N ALA A 60 19.51 -2.53 9.00
CA ALA A 60 18.67 -3.60 8.42
C ALA A 60 17.32 -3.10 7.90
N TRP A 61 16.83 -2.00 8.44
CA TRP A 61 15.59 -1.31 8.06
C TRP A 61 15.67 -0.56 6.72
N SER A 62 16.88 -0.22 6.27
CA SER A 62 17.10 0.58 5.04
C SER A 62 17.12 -0.27 3.76
N ARG A 63 16.94 -1.58 3.88
CA ARG A 63 16.95 -2.49 2.75
C ARG A 63 15.73 -2.28 1.83
N TYR A 64 14.56 -2.05 2.40
CA TYR A 64 13.31 -2.03 1.66
C TYR A 64 12.71 -0.63 1.55
N SER A 65 12.24 -0.29 0.34
CA SER A 65 11.38 0.86 0.09
C SER A 65 10.02 0.39 -0.38
N PHE A 66 8.95 0.98 0.15
CA PHE A 66 7.57 0.58 -0.13
C PHE A 66 6.86 1.65 -0.94
N ILE A 67 6.30 1.25 -2.07
CA ILE A 67 5.60 2.11 -3.02
C ILE A 67 4.16 1.66 -3.14
N GLY A 68 3.22 2.38 -2.55
CA GLY A 68 1.80 2.18 -2.77
C GLY A 68 1.42 2.65 -4.16
N ALA A 69 1.16 1.73 -5.06
CA ALA A 69 0.86 2.00 -6.46
C ALA A 69 -0.65 2.14 -6.74
N GLY A 70 -1.49 1.67 -5.83
CA GLY A 70 -2.93 1.77 -5.93
C GLY A 70 -3.62 1.55 -4.59
N SER A 71 -4.79 2.16 -4.47
CA SER A 71 -5.72 1.99 -3.35
C SER A 71 -7.12 1.85 -3.89
N ALA A 72 -7.88 0.88 -3.39
CA ALA A 72 -9.28 0.73 -3.76
C ALA A 72 -10.13 1.84 -3.17
N VAL A 73 -9.89 2.18 -1.91
CA VAL A 73 -10.71 3.11 -1.12
C VAL A 73 -9.87 3.79 -0.06
N THR A 74 -10.32 4.95 0.38
CA THR A 74 -9.72 5.70 1.48
C THR A 74 -10.75 5.91 2.58
N LEU A 75 -10.42 5.50 3.80
CA LEU A 75 -11.15 5.86 5.00
C LEU A 75 -10.64 7.22 5.50
N THR A 76 -11.52 8.17 5.67
CA THR A 76 -11.22 9.48 6.27
C THR A 76 -12.07 9.72 7.50
N SER A 77 -11.66 10.69 8.32
CA SER A 77 -12.42 11.16 9.48
C SER A 77 -12.84 12.61 9.29
N ARG A 78 -14.10 12.91 9.58
CA ARG A 78 -14.59 14.28 9.77
C ARG A 78 -15.43 14.32 11.04
N ASP A 79 -15.13 15.23 11.95
CA ASP A 79 -15.80 15.36 13.24
C ASP A 79 -15.81 14.04 14.05
N GLY A 80 -14.75 13.22 13.90
CA GLY A 80 -14.62 11.91 14.53
C GLY A 80 -15.36 10.77 13.82
N GLU A 81 -16.23 11.07 12.85
CA GLU A 81 -17.02 10.09 12.11
C GLU A 81 -16.29 9.58 10.86
N ALA A 82 -16.57 8.33 10.51
CA ALA A 82 -15.96 7.66 9.37
C ALA A 82 -16.62 8.07 8.05
N HIS A 83 -15.79 8.39 7.07
CA HIS A 83 -16.22 8.66 5.70
C HIS A 83 -15.35 7.85 4.73
N TRP A 84 -15.99 7.13 3.81
CA TRP A 84 -15.30 6.41 2.76
C TRP A 84 -15.26 7.21 1.46
N GLN A 85 -14.08 7.30 0.87
CA GLN A 85 -13.90 7.73 -0.51
C GLN A 85 -13.75 6.47 -1.36
N GLY A 86 -14.69 6.24 -2.29
CA GLY A 86 -14.85 4.98 -3.01
C GLY A 86 -15.80 4.02 -2.29
N THR A 87 -15.96 2.83 -2.86
CA THR A 87 -16.84 1.79 -2.30
C THR A 87 -16.02 0.82 -1.47
N PRO A 88 -16.18 0.77 -0.14
CA PRO A 88 -15.46 -0.16 0.70
C PRO A 88 -15.84 -1.61 0.34
N PRO A 89 -14.90 -2.56 0.52
CA PRO A 89 -15.19 -3.98 0.36
C PRO A 89 -16.37 -4.44 1.21
N GLU A 90 -17.13 -5.40 0.69
CA GLU A 90 -18.29 -5.96 1.38
C GLU A 90 -17.93 -6.47 2.78
N GLY A 91 -18.81 -6.22 3.74
CA GLY A 91 -18.66 -6.62 5.14
C GLY A 91 -17.79 -5.69 5.98
N LEU A 92 -17.21 -4.64 5.42
CA LEU A 92 -16.56 -3.59 6.21
C LEU A 92 -17.59 -2.60 6.76
N PRO A 93 -17.39 -2.07 7.99
CA PRO A 93 -18.27 -1.05 8.55
C PRO A 93 -18.16 0.24 7.74
N THR A 94 -19.32 0.82 7.40
CA THR A 94 -19.40 2.03 6.58
C THR A 94 -19.69 3.30 7.40
N GLN A 95 -20.07 3.17 8.65
CA GLN A 95 -20.47 4.26 9.54
C GLN A 95 -19.93 4.05 10.96
N GLY A 96 -19.87 5.11 11.73
CA GLY A 96 -19.45 5.14 13.12
C GLY A 96 -18.16 5.92 13.33
N ARG A 97 -17.63 5.87 14.54
CA ARG A 97 -16.39 6.57 14.88
C ARG A 97 -15.22 6.05 14.01
N ALA A 98 -14.49 6.94 13.39
CA ALA A 98 -13.47 6.59 12.39
C ALA A 98 -12.42 5.61 12.92
N LEU A 99 -11.99 5.74 14.18
CA LEU A 99 -11.03 4.82 14.79
C LEU A 99 -11.61 3.42 15.04
N ASP A 100 -12.89 3.35 15.41
CA ASP A 100 -13.55 2.06 15.61
C ASP A 100 -13.75 1.34 14.26
N VAL A 101 -14.11 2.10 13.23
CA VAL A 101 -14.19 1.60 11.85
C VAL A 101 -12.82 1.11 11.37
N LEU A 102 -11.75 1.90 11.57
CA LEU A 102 -10.38 1.49 11.23
C LEU A 102 -9.98 0.21 11.94
N ALA A 103 -10.20 0.14 13.25
CA ALA A 103 -9.88 -1.05 14.04
C ALA A 103 -10.67 -2.28 13.58
N ALA A 104 -11.95 -2.11 13.22
CA ALA A 104 -12.76 -3.18 12.66
C ALA A 104 -12.25 -3.63 11.28
N CYS A 105 -11.89 -2.70 10.40
CA CYS A 105 -11.30 -3.01 9.10
C CYS A 105 -10.02 -3.82 9.25
N LEU A 106 -9.10 -3.40 10.13
CA LEU A 106 -7.85 -4.11 10.36
C LEU A 106 -8.11 -5.55 10.87
N ARG A 107 -9.07 -5.74 11.78
CA ARG A 107 -9.43 -7.10 12.25
C ARG A 107 -10.05 -7.96 11.16
N LEU A 108 -10.98 -7.39 10.37
CA LEU A 108 -11.72 -8.13 9.34
C LEU A 108 -10.86 -8.48 8.14
N LEU A 109 -9.88 -7.63 7.79
CA LEU A 109 -8.98 -7.83 6.65
C LEU A 109 -7.66 -8.50 7.06
N SER A 110 -7.42 -8.69 8.36
CA SER A 110 -6.22 -9.39 8.84
C SER A 110 -6.31 -10.86 8.47
N THR A 111 -5.41 -11.28 7.58
CA THR A 111 -5.25 -12.69 7.20
C THR A 111 -3.76 -12.98 7.14
N ASP A 112 -3.31 -13.97 7.92
CA ASP A 112 -1.93 -14.44 7.84
C ASP A 112 -1.85 -15.58 6.81
N VAL A 113 -1.53 -15.20 5.58
CA VAL A 113 -1.34 -16.15 4.46
C VAL A 113 0.13 -16.21 4.03
N ARG A 114 1.05 -15.66 4.82
CA ARG A 114 2.47 -15.58 4.45
C ARG A 114 3.10 -16.94 4.25
N ALA A 115 2.76 -17.90 5.12
CA ALA A 115 3.29 -19.26 5.04
C ALA A 115 2.79 -20.01 3.79
N GLU A 116 1.57 -19.70 3.36
CA GLU A 116 0.89 -20.41 2.27
C GLU A 116 1.17 -19.78 0.90
N VAL A 117 1.43 -18.47 0.85
CA VAL A 117 1.72 -17.78 -0.43
C VAL A 117 3.07 -18.19 -1.02
N GLY A 118 3.98 -18.66 -0.17
CA GLY A 118 5.32 -19.08 -0.58
C GLY A 118 6.27 -17.91 -0.89
N GLY A 119 7.56 -18.24 -0.99
CA GLY A 119 8.60 -17.24 -1.27
C GLY A 119 8.97 -16.36 -0.06
N VAL A 120 9.93 -15.47 -0.25
CA VAL A 120 10.34 -14.47 0.74
C VAL A 120 9.48 -13.23 0.54
N LEU A 121 8.42 -13.09 1.32
CA LEU A 121 7.58 -11.90 1.28
C LEU A 121 8.20 -10.77 2.12
N PRO A 122 8.14 -9.51 1.64
CA PRO A 122 8.55 -8.35 2.43
C PRO A 122 7.65 -8.19 3.67
N HIS A 123 8.11 -7.42 4.65
CA HIS A 123 7.38 -7.24 5.92
C HIS A 123 5.98 -6.62 5.73
N LEU A 124 5.83 -5.69 4.80
CA LEU A 124 4.55 -5.12 4.42
C LEU A 124 4.12 -5.71 3.07
N VAL A 125 3.00 -6.42 3.04
CA VAL A 125 2.40 -6.96 1.80
C VAL A 125 1.00 -6.41 1.56
N SER A 126 0.28 -6.06 2.61
CA SER A 126 -1.06 -5.47 2.55
C SER A 126 -1.35 -4.68 3.82
N GLY A 127 -2.47 -3.97 3.85
CA GLY A 127 -2.92 -3.24 5.02
C GLY A 127 -3.52 -1.90 4.65
N MET A 128 -3.60 -1.04 5.65
CA MET A 128 -4.01 0.34 5.45
C MET A 128 -2.81 1.27 5.69
N ALA A 129 -2.55 2.15 4.74
CA ALA A 129 -1.46 3.11 4.79
C ALA A 129 -1.99 4.54 4.73
N GLY A 130 -1.46 5.42 5.57
CA GLY A 130 -1.91 6.81 5.64
C GLY A 130 -1.43 7.52 6.88
N PHE A 131 -2.24 8.39 7.44
CA PHE A 131 -1.89 9.14 8.63
C PHE A 131 -3.04 9.22 9.65
N LEU A 132 -2.64 9.35 10.90
CA LEU A 132 -3.46 9.81 12.01
C LEU A 132 -2.97 11.20 12.38
N GLY A 133 -3.81 12.22 12.20
CA GLY A 133 -3.52 13.59 12.57
C GLY A 133 -3.43 13.75 14.09
N TRP A 134 -2.79 14.82 14.53
CA TRP A 134 -2.61 15.09 15.97
C TRP A 134 -3.92 15.09 16.75
N ASN A 135 -4.98 15.67 16.18
CA ASN A 135 -6.29 15.75 16.83
C ASN A 135 -6.93 14.39 17.13
N THR A 136 -6.48 13.31 16.50
CA THR A 136 -6.94 11.95 16.80
C THR A 136 -6.79 11.60 18.28
N VAL A 137 -5.80 12.18 18.99
CA VAL A 137 -5.58 12.01 20.43
C VAL A 137 -6.83 12.38 21.26
N ARG A 138 -7.68 13.29 20.76
CA ARG A 138 -8.92 13.71 21.42
C ARG A 138 -9.96 12.61 21.55
N ALA A 139 -9.78 11.50 20.83
CA ALA A 139 -10.62 10.31 21.02
C ALA A 139 -10.41 9.65 22.40
N TRP A 140 -9.26 9.87 23.01
CA TRP A 140 -8.85 9.28 24.30
C TRP A 140 -8.63 10.31 25.39
N GLU A 141 -8.19 11.53 25.00
CA GLU A 141 -7.81 12.59 25.94
C GLU A 141 -8.73 13.81 25.83
N ARG A 142 -9.14 14.33 26.97
CA ARG A 142 -9.89 15.58 27.03
C ARG A 142 -8.92 16.77 26.96
N LEU A 143 -8.69 17.28 25.74
CA LEU A 143 -7.86 18.45 25.52
C LEU A 143 -8.77 19.67 25.30
N PRO A 144 -8.83 20.63 26.26
CA PRO A 144 -9.61 21.85 26.11
C PRO A 144 -8.96 22.78 25.07
N HIS A 145 -9.76 23.64 24.49
CA HIS A 145 -9.32 24.72 23.58
C HIS A 145 -8.55 24.20 22.34
N PRO A 146 -9.23 23.49 21.40
CA PRO A 146 -8.62 23.12 20.14
C PRO A 146 -8.18 24.39 19.39
N PRO A 147 -6.99 24.39 18.76
CA PRO A 147 -6.62 25.47 17.85
C PRO A 147 -7.59 25.51 16.68
N GLU A 148 -7.70 26.68 16.05
CA GLU A 148 -8.49 26.85 14.84
C GLU A 148 -7.90 26.01 13.70
N ASP A 149 -8.73 25.24 13.02
CA ASP A 149 -8.32 24.45 11.86
C ASP A 149 -8.37 25.31 10.60
N HIS A 150 -7.22 25.82 10.17
CA HIS A 150 -7.07 26.60 8.94
C HIS A 150 -6.89 25.76 7.68
N LEU A 151 -6.59 24.48 7.81
CA LEU A 151 -6.26 23.60 6.68
C LEU A 151 -7.43 22.74 6.22
N GLY A 152 -8.38 22.46 7.11
CA GLY A 152 -9.54 21.60 6.83
C GLY A 152 -9.16 20.18 6.44
N LEU A 153 -8.01 19.69 6.92
CA LEU A 153 -7.55 18.33 6.65
C LEU A 153 -8.30 17.32 7.54
N PRO A 154 -8.54 16.11 7.06
CA PRO A 154 -9.14 15.07 7.90
C PRO A 154 -8.21 14.68 9.05
N ASP A 155 -8.76 14.37 10.23
CA ASP A 155 -7.98 13.86 11.36
C ASP A 155 -7.40 12.46 11.14
N LEU A 156 -7.94 11.75 10.16
CA LEU A 156 -7.48 10.43 9.75
C LEU A 156 -7.68 10.30 8.23
N ALA A 157 -6.68 9.76 7.54
CA ALA A 157 -6.81 9.31 6.16
C ALA A 157 -5.99 8.04 5.97
N MET A 158 -6.67 6.91 5.70
CA MET A 158 -6.09 5.59 5.56
C MET A 158 -6.53 4.95 4.24
N ASN A 159 -5.58 4.63 3.40
CA ASN A 159 -5.78 3.97 2.12
C ASN A 159 -5.73 2.45 2.29
N LEU A 160 -6.71 1.74 1.77
CA LEU A 160 -6.63 0.29 1.64
C LEU A 160 -5.70 -0.06 0.47
N VAL A 161 -4.53 -0.59 0.79
CA VAL A 161 -3.48 -0.89 -0.19
C VAL A 161 -3.86 -2.09 -1.04
N THR A 162 -4.14 -1.87 -2.32
CA THR A 162 -4.42 -2.94 -3.29
C THR A 162 -3.20 -3.29 -4.13
N ASP A 163 -2.41 -2.29 -4.52
CA ASP A 163 -1.22 -2.48 -5.34
C ASP A 163 0.00 -1.90 -4.64
N LEU A 164 1.01 -2.73 -4.46
CA LEU A 164 2.24 -2.38 -3.77
C LEU A 164 3.45 -2.84 -4.59
N ALA A 165 4.47 -2.02 -4.66
CA ALA A 165 5.80 -2.41 -5.12
C ALA A 165 6.79 -2.27 -3.97
N VAL A 166 7.61 -3.28 -3.75
CA VAL A 166 8.64 -3.27 -2.72
C VAL A 166 10.00 -3.40 -3.39
N HIS A 167 10.77 -2.32 -3.35
CA HIS A 167 12.14 -2.30 -3.85
C HIS A 167 13.08 -2.85 -2.79
N ASP A 168 13.89 -3.83 -3.18
CA ASP A 168 14.98 -4.38 -2.36
C ASP A 168 16.31 -3.80 -2.84
N ALA A 169 16.90 -2.93 -2.04
CA ALA A 169 18.16 -2.27 -2.39
C ALA A 169 19.38 -3.21 -2.34
N LEU A 170 19.24 -4.41 -1.73
CA LEU A 170 20.34 -5.36 -1.60
C LEU A 170 20.61 -6.10 -2.93
N ASP A 171 19.55 -6.50 -3.63
CA ASP A 171 19.63 -7.31 -4.84
C ASP A 171 19.06 -6.62 -6.09
N GLY A 172 18.59 -5.37 -5.97
CA GLY A 172 18.07 -4.59 -7.07
C GLY A 172 16.74 -5.11 -7.62
N THR A 173 16.00 -5.89 -6.83
CA THR A 173 14.71 -6.44 -7.25
C THR A 173 13.55 -5.55 -6.83
N VAL A 174 12.43 -5.71 -7.53
CA VAL A 174 11.14 -5.15 -7.16
C VAL A 174 10.12 -6.27 -7.05
N THR A 175 9.59 -6.45 -5.85
CA THR A 175 8.46 -7.35 -5.60
C THR A 175 7.17 -6.58 -5.81
N LEU A 176 6.43 -6.95 -6.86
CA LEU A 176 5.11 -6.41 -7.18
C LEU A 176 4.05 -7.25 -6.50
N ILE A 177 3.09 -6.61 -5.85
CA ILE A 177 2.04 -7.25 -5.08
C ILE A 177 0.70 -6.67 -5.51
N ALA A 178 -0.21 -7.52 -5.99
CA ALA A 178 -1.60 -7.19 -6.22
C ALA A 178 -2.45 -7.90 -5.17
N ASN A 179 -3.00 -7.17 -4.22
CA ASN A 179 -3.85 -7.73 -3.19
C ASN A 179 -5.25 -7.97 -3.72
N ALA A 180 -5.70 -9.21 -3.72
CA ALA A 180 -7.10 -9.56 -3.93
C ALA A 180 -7.84 -9.44 -2.59
N VAL A 181 -8.85 -8.58 -2.52
CA VAL A 181 -9.65 -8.39 -1.31
C VAL A 181 -10.95 -9.18 -1.45
N ASN A 182 -11.06 -10.25 -0.67
CA ASN A 182 -12.24 -11.08 -0.57
C ASN A 182 -13.11 -10.61 0.63
N GLY A 183 -14.11 -9.78 0.35
CA GLY A 183 -14.94 -9.15 1.39
C GLY A 183 -15.69 -10.13 2.29
N ASN A 184 -16.07 -11.30 1.78
CA ASN A 184 -16.84 -12.30 2.51
C ASN A 184 -16.02 -13.49 3.03
N GLY A 185 -14.75 -13.63 2.62
CA GLY A 185 -13.89 -14.76 3.00
C GLY A 185 -14.34 -16.10 2.40
N LEU A 186 -15.04 -16.09 1.27
CA LEU A 186 -15.52 -17.28 0.55
C LEU A 186 -14.86 -17.38 -0.82
N ALA A 187 -14.82 -18.58 -1.38
CA ALA A 187 -14.26 -18.85 -2.70
C ALA A 187 -15.09 -18.26 -3.86
N THR A 188 -16.30 -17.73 -3.59
CA THR A 188 -17.19 -17.16 -4.60
C THR A 188 -16.52 -15.99 -5.32
N GLY A 189 -16.36 -16.12 -6.63
CA GLY A 189 -15.72 -15.09 -7.45
C GLY A 189 -14.17 -15.06 -7.36
N ALA A 190 -13.55 -16.02 -6.69
CA ALA A 190 -12.12 -16.09 -6.49
C ALA A 190 -11.33 -16.19 -7.81
N ASP A 191 -11.82 -16.96 -8.79
CA ASP A 191 -11.19 -17.05 -10.11
C ASP A 191 -11.05 -15.68 -10.78
N ARG A 192 -12.12 -14.88 -10.76
CA ARG A 192 -12.11 -13.54 -11.33
C ARG A 192 -11.19 -12.59 -10.54
N ALA A 193 -11.17 -12.71 -9.21
CA ALA A 193 -10.28 -11.92 -8.36
C ALA A 193 -8.80 -12.24 -8.63
N TYR A 194 -8.47 -13.50 -8.91
CA TYR A 194 -7.14 -13.92 -9.32
C TYR A 194 -6.75 -13.33 -10.68
N ASP A 195 -7.64 -13.42 -11.68
CA ASP A 195 -7.40 -12.85 -13.01
C ASP A 195 -7.21 -11.34 -12.96
N ASP A 196 -8.01 -10.63 -12.14
CA ASP A 196 -7.85 -9.19 -11.90
C ASP A 196 -6.48 -8.88 -11.27
N ALA A 197 -6.06 -9.66 -10.27
CA ALA A 197 -4.76 -9.48 -9.64
C ALA A 197 -3.62 -9.70 -10.64
N LEU A 198 -3.69 -10.71 -11.51
CA LEU A 198 -2.72 -10.95 -12.58
C LEU A 198 -2.67 -9.77 -13.56
N ALA A 199 -3.82 -9.26 -13.99
CA ALA A 199 -3.88 -8.11 -14.90
C ALA A 199 -3.26 -6.86 -14.29
N ARG A 200 -3.46 -6.63 -12.98
CA ARG A 200 -2.83 -5.50 -12.26
C ARG A 200 -1.31 -5.68 -12.15
N LEU A 201 -0.81 -6.90 -11.91
CA LEU A 201 0.62 -7.20 -11.94
C LEU A 201 1.22 -6.93 -13.33
N ASP A 202 0.56 -7.40 -14.40
CA ASP A 202 1.01 -7.16 -15.77
C ASP A 202 1.07 -5.66 -16.07
N ALA A 203 0.05 -4.91 -15.70
CA ALA A 203 0.03 -3.46 -15.87
C ALA A 203 1.14 -2.75 -15.07
N MET A 204 1.50 -3.24 -13.87
CA MET A 204 2.63 -2.70 -13.13
C MET A 204 3.97 -2.99 -13.83
N VAL A 205 4.16 -4.20 -14.35
CA VAL A 205 5.37 -4.55 -15.12
C VAL A 205 5.48 -3.67 -16.38
N GLU A 206 4.40 -3.51 -17.13
CA GLU A 206 4.38 -2.65 -18.31
C GLU A 206 4.76 -1.20 -17.99
N ARG A 207 4.21 -0.64 -16.91
CA ARG A 207 4.56 0.72 -16.47
C ARG A 207 6.02 0.85 -16.06
N LEU A 208 6.58 -0.15 -15.37
CA LEU A 208 8.01 -0.14 -15.00
C LEU A 208 8.91 -0.22 -16.22
N ALA A 209 8.54 -1.02 -17.22
CA ALA A 209 9.30 -1.19 -18.45
C ALA A 209 9.15 -0.02 -19.44
N ALA A 210 8.11 0.81 -19.26
CA ALA A 210 7.87 1.93 -20.18
C ALA A 210 9.02 2.95 -20.13
N PRO A 211 9.46 3.48 -21.29
CA PRO A 211 10.43 4.56 -21.32
C PRO A 211 9.92 5.76 -20.52
N ALA A 212 10.75 6.30 -19.64
CA ALA A 212 10.45 7.50 -18.90
C ALA A 212 11.66 8.44 -18.91
N ALA A 213 11.41 9.73 -19.09
CA ALA A 213 12.43 10.74 -18.87
C ALA A 213 12.51 11.01 -17.37
N ASP A 214 13.58 10.58 -16.73
CA ASP A 214 13.83 10.95 -15.35
C ASP A 214 14.33 12.40 -15.32
N PRO A 215 13.70 13.30 -14.53
CA PRO A 215 14.10 14.70 -14.48
C PRO A 215 15.49 14.83 -13.86
N VAL A 216 16.32 15.60 -14.52
CA VAL A 216 17.61 16.04 -13.97
C VAL A 216 17.46 17.50 -13.53
N SER A 217 17.91 17.83 -12.34
CA SER A 217 17.86 19.18 -11.80
C SER A 217 19.22 19.60 -11.30
N ASP A 218 19.54 20.89 -11.42
CA ASP A 218 20.73 21.44 -10.79
C ASP A 218 20.60 21.39 -9.26
N VAL A 219 21.70 21.02 -8.60
CA VAL A 219 21.77 21.07 -7.14
C VAL A 219 22.09 22.51 -6.72
N PRO A 220 21.23 23.17 -5.93
CA PRO A 220 21.50 24.50 -5.42
C PRO A 220 22.80 24.54 -4.61
N ARG A 221 23.69 25.49 -4.87
CA ARG A 221 25.01 25.60 -4.22
C ARG A 221 24.93 25.61 -2.70
N ARG A 222 23.88 26.22 -2.14
CA ARG A 222 23.60 26.24 -0.69
C ARG A 222 23.43 24.85 -0.04
N TRP A 223 23.09 23.83 -0.81
CA TRP A 223 22.95 22.45 -0.29
C TRP A 223 24.30 21.72 -0.23
N LEU A 224 25.26 22.17 -1.05
CA LEU A 224 26.62 21.61 -1.06
C LEU A 224 27.49 22.22 0.06
N GLU A 225 27.10 23.36 0.61
CA GLU A 225 27.85 24.12 1.63
C GLU A 225 27.32 23.83 3.04
N ALA A 226 26.22 23.10 3.22
CA ALA A 226 25.58 22.85 4.52
C ALA A 226 26.32 21.83 5.41
N ASP A 227 27.28 21.08 4.87
CA ASP A 227 28.05 20.05 5.56
C ASP A 227 29.56 20.38 5.67
N ALA A 228 29.96 21.66 5.53
CA ALA A 228 31.34 22.10 5.65
C ALA A 228 31.64 22.76 7.00
#